data_0839d55432d88d1a10d70dc38791e541
#
_entry.id   0839d55432d88d1a10d70dc38791e541
#
_cell.length_a   1.000
_cell.length_b   1.000
_cell.length_c   1.000
_cell.angle_alpha   90.00
_cell.angle_beta   90.00
_cell.angle_gamma   90.00
#
_symmetry.space_group_name_H-M   'P 1'
#
loop_
_entity.id
_entity.type
_entity.pdbx_description
1 polymer ?
#
loop_
_entity_poly.entity_id
_entity_poly.type
_entity_poly.pdbx_seq_one_letter_code
_entity_poly.pdbx_strand_id
1 'polypeptide(L)'
;MRQFTYNDIEVGSRLYEALVHQARATAGAPIEYGDLLTLARSLHPKDAVLGRAVPVGIGMKLLFVEAFCASHGYPNLACLAVNKTSKRPGPGYKGDWEAERRAVARFDWNATDLQLSTFAASTRAAVPARFKPRKERPADVAWYAYFCSHRAACAQVTQEDKQEIINLMMAGLDPESALERVLAAKDEFGSAS
;
A
#
# COMPACT_ATOMS: atom_id res chain seq x y z
N MET A 1 11.45 10.99 7.57
CA MET A 1 10.18 10.29 7.89
C MET A 1 9.35 10.25 6.61
N ARG A 2 8.99 9.06 6.11
CA ARG A 2 8.17 8.94 4.90
C ARG A 2 6.79 9.53 5.16
N GLN A 3 6.28 10.34 4.23
CA GLN A 3 4.95 10.94 4.34
C GLN A 3 3.91 9.99 3.76
N PHE A 4 2.97 9.55 4.59
CA PHE A 4 1.81 8.78 4.14
C PHE A 4 0.70 9.71 3.63
N THR A 5 -0.03 9.26 2.63
CA THR A 5 -1.28 9.88 2.18
C THR A 5 -2.47 9.25 2.92
N TYR A 6 -3.64 9.87 2.83
CA TYR A 6 -4.88 9.26 3.36
C TYR A 6 -5.14 7.87 2.75
N ASN A 7 -4.85 7.71 1.45
CA ASN A 7 -4.98 6.43 0.76
C ASN A 7 -4.03 5.35 1.30
N ASP A 8 -2.79 5.72 1.63
CA ASP A 8 -1.82 4.77 2.21
C ASP A 8 -2.28 4.28 3.59
N ILE A 9 -2.84 5.17 4.40
CA ILE A 9 -3.34 4.86 5.74
C ILE A 9 -4.58 3.96 5.66
N GLU A 10 -5.55 4.31 4.83
CA GLU A 10 -6.80 3.57 4.73
C GLU A 10 -6.60 2.18 4.14
N VAL A 11 -5.96 2.09 2.98
CA VAL A 11 -5.67 0.79 2.37
C VAL A 11 -4.68 0.00 3.22
N GLY A 12 -3.62 0.64 3.74
CA GLY A 12 -2.64 -0.02 4.61
C GLY A 12 -3.26 -0.63 5.87
N SER A 13 -4.26 0.03 6.48
CA SER A 13 -5.00 -0.53 7.62
C SER A 13 -5.75 -1.82 7.22
N ARG A 14 -6.39 -1.84 6.05
CA ARG A 14 -7.08 -3.04 5.55
C ARG A 14 -6.12 -4.17 5.16
N LEU A 15 -4.95 -3.81 4.62
CA LEU A 15 -3.89 -4.79 4.33
C LEU A 15 -3.33 -5.40 5.62
N TYR A 16 -3.17 -4.61 6.68
CA TYR A 16 -2.76 -5.13 7.98
C TYR A 16 -3.75 -6.20 8.49
N GLU A 17 -5.04 -5.91 8.49
CA GLU A 17 -6.08 -6.86 8.91
C GLU A 17 -6.05 -8.14 8.05
N ALA A 18 -5.87 -8.02 6.74
CA ALA A 18 -5.75 -9.15 5.83
C ALA A 18 -4.46 -9.96 6.08
N LEU A 19 -3.35 -9.31 6.36
CA LEU A 19 -2.08 -9.97 6.70
C LEU A 19 -2.14 -10.67 8.06
N VAL A 20 -2.83 -10.11 9.04
CA VAL A 20 -3.10 -10.79 10.32
C VAL A 20 -3.93 -12.05 10.07
N HIS A 21 -4.97 -11.95 9.24
CA HIS A 21 -5.77 -13.12 8.85
C HIS A 21 -4.90 -14.19 8.17
N GLN A 22 -4.04 -13.80 7.21
CA GLN A 22 -3.09 -14.67 6.53
C GLN A 22 -2.12 -15.34 7.51
N ALA A 23 -1.52 -14.58 8.41
CA ALA A 23 -0.56 -15.08 9.39
C ALA A 23 -1.18 -16.15 10.30
N ARG A 24 -2.41 -15.91 10.76
CA ARG A 24 -3.17 -16.88 11.59
C ARG A 24 -3.56 -18.14 10.83
N ALA A 25 -4.08 -17.97 9.60
CA ALA A 25 -4.63 -19.08 8.83
C ALA A 25 -3.55 -20.02 8.26
N THR A 26 -2.32 -19.50 8.03
CA THR A 26 -1.30 -20.23 7.26
C THR A 26 0.05 -20.34 7.97
N ALA A 27 0.11 -20.04 9.27
CA ALA A 27 1.36 -20.00 10.05
C ALA A 27 2.46 -19.15 9.35
N GLY A 28 2.08 -17.98 8.82
CA GLY A 28 3.01 -17.05 8.20
C GLY A 28 3.46 -17.41 6.78
N ALA A 29 2.67 -18.17 6.02
CA ALA A 29 2.96 -18.38 4.59
C ALA A 29 2.83 -17.07 3.80
N PRO A 30 3.73 -16.83 2.80
CA PRO A 30 3.64 -15.66 1.94
C PRO A 30 2.34 -15.60 1.15
N ILE A 31 1.94 -14.38 0.78
CA ILE A 31 0.79 -14.08 -0.06
C ILE A 31 1.19 -13.11 -1.17
N GLU A 32 0.75 -13.35 -2.40
CA GLU A 32 1.02 -12.45 -3.52
C GLU A 32 0.24 -11.13 -3.37
N TYR A 33 0.76 -10.02 -3.90
CA TYR A 33 0.13 -8.70 -3.80
C TYR A 33 -1.32 -8.69 -4.32
N GLY A 34 -1.59 -9.37 -5.44
CA GLY A 34 -2.94 -9.49 -6.00
C GLY A 34 -3.89 -10.28 -5.11
N ASP A 35 -3.39 -11.39 -4.55
CA ASP A 35 -4.17 -12.25 -3.65
C ASP A 35 -4.42 -11.55 -2.31
N LEU A 36 -3.44 -10.79 -1.80
CA LEU A 36 -3.61 -9.97 -0.60
C LEU A 36 -4.71 -8.92 -0.78
N LEU A 37 -4.77 -8.24 -1.93
CA LEU A 37 -5.88 -7.32 -2.24
C LEU A 37 -7.21 -8.05 -2.34
N THR A 38 -7.23 -9.23 -2.94
CA THR A 38 -8.43 -10.07 -3.03
C THR A 38 -8.92 -10.48 -1.64
N LEU A 39 -8.02 -10.93 -0.78
CA LEU A 39 -8.31 -11.27 0.61
C LEU A 39 -8.84 -10.05 1.38
N ALA A 40 -8.17 -8.90 1.28
CA ALA A 40 -8.60 -7.68 1.94
C ALA A 40 -10.02 -7.26 1.50
N ARG A 41 -10.32 -7.33 0.20
CA ARG A 41 -11.66 -7.05 -0.34
C ARG A 41 -12.72 -8.02 0.15
N SER A 42 -12.37 -9.30 0.33
CA SER A 42 -13.30 -10.29 0.88
C SER A 42 -13.67 -10.00 2.34
N LEU A 43 -12.73 -9.47 3.11
CA LEU A 43 -12.94 -9.05 4.49
C LEU A 43 -13.73 -7.72 4.58
N HIS A 44 -13.57 -6.84 3.58
CA HIS A 44 -14.17 -5.51 3.54
C HIS A 44 -14.91 -5.24 2.21
N PRO A 45 -15.98 -5.97 1.88
CA PRO A 45 -16.60 -5.97 0.54
C PRO A 45 -17.28 -4.64 0.15
N LYS A 46 -17.52 -3.74 1.14
CA LYS A 46 -18.14 -2.43 0.92
C LYS A 46 -17.14 -1.26 0.97
N ASP A 47 -15.83 -1.54 1.13
CA ASP A 47 -14.82 -0.49 1.21
C ASP A 47 -14.47 0.01 -0.20
N ALA A 48 -14.99 1.19 -0.57
CA ALA A 48 -14.80 1.78 -1.89
C ALA A 48 -13.34 2.22 -2.14
N VAL A 49 -12.58 2.56 -1.10
CA VAL A 49 -11.16 2.94 -1.25
C VAL A 49 -10.33 1.70 -1.57
N LEU A 50 -10.57 0.62 -0.83
CA LEU A 50 -9.93 -0.66 -1.10
C LEU A 50 -10.35 -1.25 -2.47
N GLY A 51 -11.61 -1.02 -2.89
CA GLY A 51 -12.10 -1.45 -4.20
C GLY A 51 -11.29 -0.88 -5.37
N ARG A 52 -10.74 0.33 -5.24
CA ARG A 52 -9.90 0.99 -6.25
C ARG A 52 -8.41 0.70 -6.12
N ALA A 53 -7.96 0.07 -5.03
CA ALA A 53 -6.55 -0.25 -4.84
C ALA A 53 -6.06 -1.23 -5.91
N VAL A 54 -4.84 -1.03 -6.39
CA VAL A 54 -4.19 -1.86 -7.43
C VAL A 54 -2.85 -2.41 -6.95
N PRO A 55 -2.38 -3.55 -7.49
CA PRO A 55 -1.14 -4.18 -7.03
C PRO A 55 0.08 -3.27 -7.11
N VAL A 56 0.22 -2.44 -8.14
CA VAL A 56 1.36 -1.53 -8.31
C VAL A 56 1.50 -0.53 -7.16
N GLY A 57 0.38 -0.14 -6.54
CA GLY A 57 0.38 0.80 -5.42
C GLY A 57 0.58 0.16 -4.04
N ILE A 58 0.62 -1.17 -3.95
CA ILE A 58 0.55 -1.88 -2.66
C ILE A 58 1.80 -1.66 -1.79
N GLY A 59 2.96 -1.55 -2.40
CA GLY A 59 4.23 -1.38 -1.69
C GLY A 59 4.20 -0.20 -0.72
N MET A 60 3.69 0.96 -1.13
CA MET A 60 3.58 2.14 -0.27
C MET A 60 2.62 1.92 0.91
N LYS A 61 1.56 1.14 0.71
CA LYS A 61 0.61 0.77 1.76
C LYS A 61 1.21 -0.23 2.75
N LEU A 62 2.07 -1.12 2.26
CA LEU A 62 2.83 -2.05 3.12
C LEU A 62 3.85 -1.32 4.00
N LEU A 63 4.41 -0.19 3.56
CA LEU A 63 5.25 0.65 4.42
C LEU A 63 4.49 1.24 5.62
N PHE A 64 3.18 1.48 5.49
CA PHE A 64 2.35 1.85 6.64
C PHE A 64 2.22 0.68 7.61
N VAL A 65 2.03 -0.55 7.11
CA VAL A 65 2.00 -1.77 7.94
C VAL A 65 3.33 -1.97 8.67
N GLU A 66 4.45 -1.82 7.96
CA GLU A 66 5.80 -1.90 8.55
C GLU A 66 6.00 -0.86 9.65
N ALA A 67 5.63 0.40 9.40
CA ALA A 67 5.73 1.48 10.39
C ALA A 67 4.88 1.20 11.64
N PHE A 68 3.68 0.67 11.46
CA PHE A 68 2.83 0.26 12.56
C PHE A 68 3.48 -0.85 13.39
N CYS A 69 3.93 -1.92 12.75
CA CYS A 69 4.59 -3.04 13.43
C CYS A 69 5.83 -2.57 14.20
N ALA A 70 6.68 -1.76 13.56
CA ALA A 70 7.89 -1.23 14.19
C ALA A 70 7.60 -0.34 15.40
N SER A 71 6.54 0.49 15.34
CA SER A 71 6.16 1.39 16.45
C SER A 71 5.64 0.66 17.68
N HIS A 72 5.22 -0.60 17.53
CA HIS A 72 4.69 -1.42 18.62
C HIS A 72 5.59 -2.62 19.00
N GLY A 73 6.78 -2.72 18.37
CA GLY A 73 7.69 -3.85 18.60
C GLY A 73 7.16 -5.18 18.07
N TYR A 74 6.25 -5.15 17.10
CA TYR A 74 5.73 -6.35 16.45
C TYR A 74 6.67 -6.84 15.34
N PRO A 75 6.66 -8.15 15.02
CA PRO A 75 7.33 -8.64 13.83
C PRO A 75 6.80 -7.93 12.58
N ASN A 76 7.67 -7.71 11.58
CA ASN A 76 7.30 -7.03 10.35
C ASN A 76 6.31 -7.86 9.52
N LEU A 77 5.02 -7.64 9.72
CA LEU A 77 3.94 -8.38 9.05
C LEU A 77 3.94 -8.18 7.52
N ALA A 78 4.45 -7.04 7.04
CA ALA A 78 4.55 -6.75 5.62
C ALA A 78 5.49 -7.73 4.86
N CYS A 79 6.37 -8.44 5.57
CA CYS A 79 7.25 -9.45 4.98
C CYS A 79 6.50 -10.63 4.32
N LEU A 80 5.23 -10.86 4.69
CA LEU A 80 4.40 -11.90 4.06
C LEU A 80 3.97 -11.55 2.64
N ALA A 81 3.89 -10.26 2.30
CA ALA A 81 3.47 -9.81 0.98
C ALA A 81 4.61 -9.93 -0.03
N VAL A 82 4.38 -10.66 -1.11
CA VAL A 82 5.41 -11.00 -2.10
C VAL A 82 4.98 -10.65 -3.52
N ASN A 83 5.96 -10.42 -4.37
CA ASN A 83 5.77 -10.28 -5.80
C ASN A 83 5.41 -11.64 -6.43
N LYS A 84 4.49 -11.63 -7.38
CA LYS A 84 4.01 -12.83 -8.09
C LYS A 84 5.13 -13.60 -8.80
N THR A 85 6.04 -12.89 -9.44
CA THR A 85 7.12 -13.48 -10.26
C THR A 85 8.27 -13.99 -9.40
N SER A 86 8.82 -13.16 -8.52
CA SER A 86 9.97 -13.52 -7.69
C SER A 86 9.61 -14.39 -6.48
N LYS A 87 8.33 -14.42 -6.08
CA LYS A 87 7.87 -15.04 -4.82
C LYS A 87 8.62 -14.53 -3.59
N ARG A 88 9.13 -13.30 -3.68
CA ARG A 88 9.86 -12.59 -2.62
C ARG A 88 9.33 -11.16 -2.48
N PRO A 89 9.55 -10.50 -1.34
CA PRO A 89 9.32 -9.07 -1.22
C PRO A 89 10.04 -8.29 -2.33
N GLY A 90 9.57 -7.09 -2.63
CA GLY A 90 10.18 -6.24 -3.64
C GLY A 90 11.65 -5.87 -3.33
N PRO A 91 12.40 -5.34 -4.30
CA PRO A 91 13.84 -5.04 -4.16
C PRO A 91 14.14 -3.99 -3.06
N GLY A 92 13.16 -3.18 -2.67
CA GLY A 92 13.27 -2.24 -1.55
C GLY A 92 13.28 -2.88 -0.16
N TYR A 93 12.93 -4.16 -0.03
CA TYR A 93 12.96 -4.87 1.24
C TYR A 93 14.40 -5.14 1.68
N LYS A 94 14.76 -4.74 2.91
CA LYS A 94 16.14 -4.79 3.42
C LYS A 94 16.33 -5.71 4.62
N GLY A 95 15.29 -6.39 5.09
CA GLY A 95 15.33 -7.30 6.24
C GLY A 95 15.81 -8.72 5.89
N ASP A 96 16.14 -9.52 6.92
CA ASP A 96 16.25 -10.97 6.76
C ASP A 96 14.86 -11.58 6.65
N TRP A 97 14.42 -11.78 5.42
CA TRP A 97 13.07 -12.22 5.11
C TRP A 97 12.68 -13.53 5.81
N GLU A 98 13.59 -14.51 5.83
CA GLU A 98 13.32 -15.80 6.45
C GLU A 98 13.24 -15.71 7.98
N ALA A 99 14.09 -14.87 8.59
CA ALA A 99 14.03 -14.61 10.03
C ALA A 99 12.73 -13.87 10.41
N GLU A 100 12.36 -12.86 9.64
CA GLU A 100 11.12 -12.09 9.89
C GLU A 100 9.86 -12.95 9.69
N ARG A 101 9.79 -13.78 8.67
CA ARG A 101 8.69 -14.74 8.48
C ARG A 101 8.57 -15.70 9.66
N ARG A 102 9.68 -16.23 10.15
CA ARG A 102 9.67 -17.09 11.36
C ARG A 102 9.17 -16.35 12.58
N ALA A 103 9.54 -15.07 12.73
CA ALA A 103 9.05 -14.23 13.83
C ALA A 103 7.53 -14.01 13.71
N VAL A 104 7.04 -13.68 12.52
CA VAL A 104 5.59 -13.53 12.24
C VAL A 104 4.82 -14.81 12.54
N ALA A 105 5.34 -15.98 12.14
CA ALA A 105 4.69 -17.27 12.36
C ALA A 105 4.57 -17.65 13.85
N ARG A 106 5.45 -17.12 14.71
CA ARG A 106 5.47 -17.42 16.16
C ARG A 106 4.73 -16.39 17.00
N PHE A 107 4.39 -15.25 16.44
CA PHE A 107 3.78 -14.15 17.17
C PHE A 107 2.27 -14.37 17.34
N ASP A 108 1.76 -14.01 18.53
CA ASP A 108 0.31 -14.05 18.79
C ASP A 108 -0.37 -12.77 18.26
N TRP A 109 -1.06 -12.91 17.14
CA TRP A 109 -1.77 -11.83 16.47
C TRP A 109 -3.18 -11.56 17.03
N ASN A 110 -3.58 -12.18 18.17
CA ASN A 110 -4.97 -12.07 18.66
C ASN A 110 -5.30 -10.77 19.41
N ALA A 111 -4.33 -9.93 19.76
CA ALA A 111 -4.54 -8.76 20.61
C ALA A 111 -4.10 -7.41 19.98
N THR A 112 -3.99 -7.31 18.65
CA THR A 112 -3.34 -6.16 18.00
C THR A 112 -4.28 -5.10 17.41
N ASP A 113 -5.59 -5.35 17.33
CA ASP A 113 -6.53 -4.53 16.54
C ASP A 113 -6.81 -3.13 17.15
N LEU A 114 -6.84 -3.01 18.48
CA LEU A 114 -7.14 -1.72 19.15
C LEU A 114 -6.05 -0.66 18.92
N GLN A 115 -4.82 -1.07 18.73
CA GLN A 115 -3.67 -0.17 18.55
C GLN A 115 -3.59 0.38 17.13
N LEU A 116 -4.08 -0.38 16.14
CA LEU A 116 -4.10 0.04 14.74
C LEU A 116 -4.94 1.31 14.54
N SER A 117 -6.12 1.37 15.13
CA SER A 117 -7.01 2.52 14.99
C SER A 117 -6.38 3.81 15.54
N THR A 118 -5.71 3.71 16.69
CA THR A 118 -5.01 4.83 17.32
C THR A 118 -3.81 5.27 16.48
N PHE A 119 -3.01 4.33 15.97
CA PHE A 119 -1.89 4.62 15.08
C PHE A 119 -2.35 5.25 13.77
N ALA A 120 -3.40 4.71 13.15
CA ALA A 120 -3.99 5.28 11.93
C ALA A 120 -4.52 6.70 12.16
N ALA A 121 -5.18 6.97 13.28
CA ALA A 121 -5.66 8.31 13.63
C ALA A 121 -4.52 9.31 13.81
N SER A 122 -3.46 8.95 14.54
CA SER A 122 -2.29 9.81 14.75
C SER A 122 -1.53 10.06 13.44
N THR A 123 -1.36 9.02 12.62
CA THR A 123 -0.73 9.13 11.30
C THR A 123 -1.55 10.01 10.36
N ARG A 124 -2.88 9.89 10.39
CA ARG A 124 -3.80 10.73 9.61
C ARG A 124 -3.72 12.21 10.02
N ALA A 125 -3.59 12.50 11.30
CA ALA A 125 -3.39 13.87 11.80
C ALA A 125 -2.07 14.49 11.35
N ALA A 126 -1.05 13.65 11.07
CA ALA A 126 0.25 14.10 10.57
C ALA A 126 0.31 14.25 9.03
N VAL A 127 -0.76 13.91 8.30
CA VAL A 127 -0.82 14.12 6.85
C VAL A 127 -0.72 15.61 6.55
N PRO A 128 0.19 16.04 5.63
CA PRO A 128 0.37 17.45 5.32
C PRO A 128 -0.92 18.14 4.89
N ALA A 129 -1.22 19.31 5.42
CA ALA A 129 -2.42 20.09 5.11
C ALA A 129 -2.52 20.48 3.60
N ARG A 130 -1.40 20.45 2.87
CA ARG A 130 -1.36 20.64 1.41
C ARG A 130 -2.04 19.51 0.63
N PHE A 131 -2.14 18.30 1.20
CA PHE A 131 -2.81 17.16 0.59
C PHE A 131 -4.32 17.30 0.77
N LYS A 132 -4.95 18.01 -0.16
CA LYS A 132 -6.40 18.24 -0.15
C LYS A 132 -7.10 17.13 -0.94
N PRO A 133 -7.88 16.27 -0.27
CA PRO A 133 -8.62 15.20 -0.95
C PRO A 133 -9.49 15.74 -2.09
N ARG A 134 -9.56 15.01 -3.20
CA ARG A 134 -10.35 15.33 -4.40
C ARG A 134 -11.32 14.20 -4.71
N LYS A 135 -12.38 14.52 -5.45
CA LYS A 135 -13.23 13.49 -6.05
C LYS A 135 -12.53 12.86 -7.25
N GLU A 136 -12.94 11.66 -7.63
CA GLU A 136 -12.34 10.89 -8.72
C GLU A 136 -12.38 11.63 -10.06
N ARG A 137 -13.55 12.14 -10.48
CA ARG A 137 -13.67 12.84 -11.76
C ARG A 137 -12.75 14.06 -11.90
N PRO A 138 -12.65 14.98 -10.93
CA PRO A 138 -11.65 16.06 -11.00
C PRO A 138 -10.20 15.56 -11.05
N ALA A 139 -9.87 14.46 -10.37
CA ALA A 139 -8.54 13.85 -10.44
C ALA A 139 -8.25 13.30 -11.83
N ASP A 140 -9.20 12.54 -12.43
CA ASP A 140 -9.05 12.00 -13.78
C ASP A 140 -8.91 13.10 -14.85
N VAL A 141 -9.69 14.17 -14.76
CA VAL A 141 -9.58 15.32 -15.66
C VAL A 141 -8.22 16.01 -15.53
N ALA A 142 -7.73 16.22 -14.31
CA ALA A 142 -6.43 16.85 -14.09
C ALA A 142 -5.29 15.95 -14.55
N TRP A 143 -5.39 14.63 -14.34
CA TRP A 143 -4.44 13.67 -14.89
C TRP A 143 -4.43 13.69 -16.41
N TYR A 144 -5.59 13.68 -17.07
CA TYR A 144 -5.67 13.73 -18.53
C TYR A 144 -5.01 14.99 -19.10
N ALA A 145 -5.24 16.14 -18.49
CA ALA A 145 -4.60 17.40 -18.89
C ALA A 145 -3.06 17.32 -18.78
N TYR A 146 -2.57 16.77 -17.66
CA TYR A 146 -1.13 16.56 -17.44
C TYR A 146 -0.54 15.58 -18.47
N PHE A 147 -1.19 14.43 -18.67
CA PHE A 147 -0.79 13.42 -19.65
C PHE A 147 -0.65 14.00 -21.08
N CYS A 148 -1.60 14.83 -21.51
CA CYS A 148 -1.58 15.44 -22.82
C CYS A 148 -0.37 16.36 -23.05
N SER A 149 0.08 17.07 -22.00
CA SER A 149 1.22 17.99 -22.06
C SER A 149 2.58 17.34 -21.73
N HIS A 150 2.59 16.14 -21.13
CA HIS A 150 3.80 15.45 -20.66
C HIS A 150 3.91 14.01 -21.22
N ARG A 151 3.55 13.79 -22.48
CA ARG A 151 3.48 12.44 -23.08
C ARG A 151 4.77 11.65 -22.97
N ALA A 152 5.93 12.28 -23.10
CA ALA A 152 7.22 11.62 -22.98
C ALA A 152 7.45 11.05 -21.57
N ALA A 153 7.14 11.82 -20.54
CA ALA A 153 7.25 11.36 -19.14
C ALA A 153 6.24 10.24 -18.81
N CYS A 154 5.12 10.20 -19.51
CA CYS A 154 4.04 9.23 -19.30
C CYS A 154 4.12 8.01 -20.23
N ALA A 155 5.18 7.86 -21.04
CA ALA A 155 5.26 6.82 -22.07
C ALA A 155 5.17 5.38 -21.54
N GLN A 156 5.58 5.14 -20.29
CA GLN A 156 5.58 3.81 -19.67
C GLN A 156 4.42 3.62 -18.67
N VAL A 157 3.46 4.54 -18.62
CA VAL A 157 2.33 4.47 -17.71
C VAL A 157 1.32 3.44 -18.20
N THR A 158 1.11 2.38 -17.44
CA THR A 158 0.10 1.36 -17.71
C THR A 158 -1.28 1.79 -17.20
N GLN A 159 -2.31 0.99 -17.46
CA GLN A 159 -3.65 1.25 -16.93
C GLN A 159 -3.71 1.14 -15.39
N GLU A 160 -2.95 0.21 -14.81
CA GLU A 160 -2.84 0.08 -13.36
C GLU A 160 -2.09 1.26 -12.75
N ASP A 161 -1.00 1.71 -13.38
CA ASP A 161 -0.29 2.91 -12.96
C ASP A 161 -1.22 4.14 -12.96
N LYS A 162 -2.01 4.30 -14.04
CA LYS A 162 -3.01 5.36 -14.12
C LYS A 162 -3.99 5.30 -12.95
N GLN A 163 -4.50 4.11 -12.62
CA GLN A 163 -5.44 3.96 -11.51
C GLN A 163 -4.80 4.38 -10.18
N GLU A 164 -3.55 3.97 -9.93
CA GLU A 164 -2.84 4.39 -8.71
C GLU A 164 -2.55 5.89 -8.70
N ILE A 165 -2.16 6.48 -9.83
CA ILE A 165 -2.00 7.94 -9.96
C ILE A 165 -3.30 8.66 -9.58
N ILE A 166 -4.45 8.22 -10.11
CA ILE A 166 -5.76 8.79 -9.76
C ILE A 166 -6.03 8.64 -8.25
N ASN A 167 -5.75 7.50 -7.65
CA ASN A 167 -5.91 7.29 -6.20
C ASN A 167 -5.06 8.27 -5.38
N LEU A 168 -3.81 8.50 -5.78
CA LEU A 168 -2.90 9.45 -5.14
C LEU A 168 -3.36 10.90 -5.32
N MET A 169 -3.85 11.25 -6.49
CA MET A 169 -4.42 12.58 -6.75
C MET A 169 -5.71 12.80 -5.96
N MET A 170 -6.54 11.78 -5.81
CA MET A 170 -7.71 11.84 -4.91
C MET A 170 -7.28 12.04 -3.45
N ALA A 171 -6.14 11.48 -3.04
CA ALA A 171 -5.54 11.70 -1.72
C ALA A 171 -4.86 13.07 -1.57
N GLY A 172 -4.82 13.88 -2.63
CA GLY A 172 -4.39 15.28 -2.60
C GLY A 172 -3.05 15.59 -3.24
N LEU A 173 -2.38 14.63 -3.87
CA LEU A 173 -1.17 14.91 -4.65
C LEU A 173 -1.52 15.65 -5.95
N ASP A 174 -0.57 16.44 -6.46
CA ASP A 174 -0.61 16.94 -7.83
C ASP A 174 -0.20 15.83 -8.82
N PRO A 175 -0.47 15.99 -10.13
CA PRO A 175 -0.22 14.94 -11.12
C PRO A 175 1.26 14.53 -11.24
N GLU A 176 2.19 15.49 -11.14
CA GLU A 176 3.63 15.25 -11.24
C GLU A 176 4.13 14.40 -10.06
N SER A 177 3.83 14.84 -8.84
CA SER A 177 4.17 14.11 -7.62
C SER A 177 3.53 12.71 -7.57
N ALA A 178 2.31 12.55 -8.10
CA ALA A 178 1.65 11.26 -8.17
C ALA A 178 2.35 10.32 -9.16
N LEU A 179 2.73 10.81 -10.34
CA LEU A 179 3.48 10.06 -11.34
C LEU A 179 4.85 9.62 -10.79
N GLU A 180 5.63 10.57 -10.26
CA GLU A 180 6.94 10.28 -9.67
C GLU A 180 6.85 9.19 -8.60
N ARG A 181 5.83 9.26 -7.75
CA ARG A 181 5.63 8.29 -6.68
C ARG A 181 5.29 6.89 -7.21
N VAL A 182 4.49 6.79 -8.27
CA VAL A 182 4.18 5.50 -8.91
C VAL A 182 5.42 4.90 -9.56
N LEU A 183 6.19 5.71 -10.29
CA LEU A 183 7.42 5.24 -10.93
C LEU A 183 8.46 4.77 -9.88
N ALA A 184 8.67 5.55 -8.83
CA ALA A 184 9.55 5.16 -7.72
C ALA A 184 9.08 3.87 -7.02
N ALA A 185 7.77 3.68 -6.87
CA ALA A 185 7.22 2.45 -6.30
C ALA A 185 7.50 1.22 -7.19
N LYS A 186 7.44 1.37 -8.52
CA LYS A 186 7.79 0.29 -9.44
C LYS A 186 9.26 -0.11 -9.34
N ASP A 187 10.14 0.86 -9.15
CA ASP A 187 11.58 0.61 -8.97
C ASP A 187 11.86 -0.05 -7.61
N GLU A 188 11.19 0.39 -6.55
CA GLU A 188 11.43 -0.10 -5.17
C GLU A 188 10.75 -1.46 -4.90
N PHE A 189 9.57 -1.71 -5.46
CA PHE A 189 8.76 -2.91 -5.15
C PHE A 189 8.67 -3.90 -6.31
N GLY A 190 9.22 -3.57 -7.48
CA GLY A 190 9.12 -4.34 -8.72
C GLY A 190 7.77 -4.12 -9.42
N SER A 191 7.74 -4.42 -10.71
CA SER A 191 6.47 -4.43 -11.47
C SER A 191 5.59 -5.56 -10.94
N ALA A 192 4.33 -5.26 -10.65
CA ALA A 192 3.35 -6.21 -10.10
C ALA A 192 2.78 -7.20 -11.15
N SER A 193 3.52 -7.38 -12.25
CA SER A 193 3.13 -8.21 -13.41
C SER A 193 3.34 -9.70 -13.16
#